data_06ecaf937acf90f2c3558cdd73105085
#
_entry.id   06ecaf937acf90f2c3558cdd73105085
#
_cell.length_a   1.000
_cell.length_b   1.000
_cell.length_c   1.000
_cell.angle_alpha   90.00
_cell.angle_beta   90.00
_cell.angle_gamma   90.00
#
_symmetry.space_group_name_H-M   'P 1'
#
loop_
_entity.id
_entity.type
_entity.pdbx_description
1 polymer ?
#
loop_
_entity_poly.entity_id
_entity_poly.type
_entity_poly.pdbx_seq_one_letter_code
_entity_poly.pdbx_strand_id
1 'polypeptide(L)'
;MMVACSWLNNLYRVPVDYRQLEGVDLNTPLTYADRFRIRHPGVAWDSHPPHIDGGSIERWEDPFRICFEDILSGNWRQHDPYALSGRLNARVSLYKHPNQASTFRTFQGWLAMSETAPTQGTLKVFPDVLLSNAYLILRPFFRPLVPIDSKEILDAKNWEFDISSPDFPGIIPRDGGYTGPRPTPDLHPHLFLEKTMTSVPKVMPGDTVFWHCDVVHAVEQEHTGMEDSAVMYIPAMPSCPLNQAYVERQKECFLNGIRPPDFPKGTEQFSGTGTPKDILSVMGQRAMGLTVAVA
;
A
#
# COMPACT_ATOMS: atom_id res chain seq x y z
N MET A 1 10.87 3.56 15.57
CA MET A 1 10.05 3.65 14.35
C MET A 1 10.75 4.40 13.22
N MET A 2 11.11 5.69 13.33
CA MET A 2 11.74 6.45 12.23
C MET A 2 13.03 5.80 11.70
N VAL A 3 13.84 5.18 12.56
CA VAL A 3 15.05 4.43 12.15
C VAL A 3 14.67 3.23 11.27
N ALA A 4 13.62 2.49 11.64
CA ALA A 4 13.13 1.37 10.83
C ALA A 4 12.60 1.86 9.47
N CYS A 5 11.86 2.96 9.45
CA CYS A 5 11.36 3.55 8.19
C CYS A 5 12.52 4.01 7.28
N SER A 6 13.55 4.64 7.84
CA SER A 6 14.76 5.01 7.09
C SER A 6 15.47 3.78 6.51
N TRP A 7 15.63 2.73 7.31
CA TRP A 7 16.22 1.48 6.83
C TRP A 7 15.40 0.86 5.69
N LEU A 8 14.09 0.81 5.83
CA LEU A 8 13.16 0.29 4.80
C LEU A 8 13.23 1.13 3.51
N ASN A 9 13.24 2.46 3.62
CA ASN A 9 13.37 3.33 2.46
C ASN A 9 14.66 3.02 1.67
N ASN A 10 15.76 2.73 2.36
CA ASN A 10 17.05 2.42 1.75
C ASN A 10 17.13 1.01 1.14
N LEU A 11 16.11 0.18 1.23
CA LEU A 11 15.99 -1.03 0.41
C LEU A 11 15.67 -0.71 -1.05
N TYR A 12 15.12 0.47 -1.32
CA TYR A 12 14.90 0.94 -2.68
C TYR A 12 16.21 1.41 -3.32
N ARG A 13 16.30 1.23 -4.63
CA ARG A 13 17.54 1.45 -5.38
C ARG A 13 17.38 2.61 -6.35
N VAL A 14 18.42 3.42 -6.40
CA VAL A 14 18.60 4.40 -7.46
C VAL A 14 19.51 3.74 -8.50
N PRO A 15 19.14 3.64 -9.79
CA PRO A 15 20.03 3.14 -10.82
C PRO A 15 21.35 3.92 -10.86
N VAL A 16 22.46 3.22 -11.09
CA VAL A 16 23.83 3.75 -11.03
C VAL A 16 24.04 4.97 -11.96
N ASP A 17 23.29 5.02 -13.06
CA ASP A 17 23.39 6.09 -14.07
C ASP A 17 22.52 7.32 -13.77
N TYR A 18 21.69 7.26 -12.73
CA TYR A 18 20.91 8.41 -12.30
C TYR A 18 21.69 9.18 -11.24
N ARG A 19 22.06 10.42 -11.57
CA ARG A 19 22.48 11.41 -10.57
C ARG A 19 21.43 11.42 -9.46
N GLN A 20 21.90 11.62 -8.21
CA GLN A 20 21.06 11.75 -7.04
C GLN A 20 19.75 12.47 -7.41
N LEU A 21 18.63 11.77 -7.25
CA LEU A 21 17.32 12.33 -7.63
C LEU A 21 17.11 13.59 -6.81
N GLU A 22 16.92 14.72 -7.47
CA GLU A 22 16.84 16.03 -6.83
C GLU A 22 15.69 16.05 -5.81
N GLY A 23 15.99 16.46 -4.58
CA GLY A 23 15.01 16.56 -3.50
C GLY A 23 14.60 15.25 -2.86
N VAL A 24 15.26 14.12 -3.18
CA VAL A 24 14.97 12.81 -2.57
C VAL A 24 16.00 12.47 -1.51
N ASP A 25 15.54 12.16 -0.30
CA ASP A 25 16.35 11.67 0.80
C ASP A 25 15.69 10.47 1.47
N LEU A 26 16.25 9.29 1.25
CA LEU A 26 15.76 8.02 1.80
C LEU A 26 16.06 7.89 3.31
N ASN A 27 17.02 8.67 3.82
CA ASN A 27 17.42 8.65 5.23
C ASN A 27 16.52 9.53 6.11
N THR A 28 15.75 10.43 5.50
CA THR A 28 14.83 11.31 6.22
C THR A 28 13.39 10.80 6.04
N PRO A 29 12.89 9.97 6.98
CA PRO A 29 11.50 9.52 6.94
C PRO A 29 10.56 10.66 7.33
N LEU A 30 9.43 10.72 6.65
CA LEU A 30 8.32 11.62 6.94
C LEU A 30 7.14 10.85 7.52
N THR A 31 6.18 11.55 8.12
CA THR A 31 4.97 10.94 8.67
C THR A 31 3.78 11.10 7.72
N TYR A 32 2.96 10.09 7.69
CA TYR A 32 1.62 10.10 7.13
C TYR A 32 0.64 9.80 8.25
N ALA A 33 -0.30 10.68 8.49
CA ALA A 33 -1.34 10.44 9.49
C ALA A 33 -2.29 9.36 8.95
N ASP A 34 -2.26 8.21 9.57
CA ASP A 34 -3.06 7.06 9.19
C ASP A 34 -3.99 6.65 10.32
N ARG A 35 -4.60 5.49 10.23
CA ARG A 35 -5.68 5.05 11.10
C ARG A 35 -5.19 4.14 12.21
N PHE A 36 -5.91 4.17 13.30
CA PHE A 36 -5.95 3.13 14.31
C PHE A 36 -7.11 2.18 13.99
N ARG A 37 -6.88 0.88 14.10
CA ARG A 37 -7.91 -0.12 13.82
C ARG A 37 -7.97 -1.18 14.90
N ILE A 38 -9.20 -1.50 15.29
CA ILE A 38 -9.49 -2.59 16.24
C ILE A 38 -10.38 -3.61 15.54
N ARG A 39 -10.04 -4.88 15.71
CA ARG A 39 -10.82 -6.04 15.32
C ARG A 39 -11.31 -6.73 16.59
N HIS A 40 -12.62 -6.84 16.74
CA HIS A 40 -13.23 -7.52 17.88
C HIS A 40 -13.40 -9.01 17.59
N PRO A 41 -13.22 -9.89 18.60
CA PRO A 41 -13.47 -11.32 18.47
C PRO A 41 -14.87 -11.63 17.96
N GLY A 42 -14.97 -12.64 17.09
CA GLY A 42 -16.26 -13.12 16.56
C GLY A 42 -16.95 -12.21 15.57
N VAL A 43 -16.35 -11.04 15.25
CA VAL A 43 -16.91 -10.10 14.26
C VAL A 43 -16.27 -10.35 12.89
N ALA A 44 -17.09 -10.72 11.90
CA ALA A 44 -16.63 -10.87 10.52
C ALA A 44 -16.16 -9.53 9.92
N TRP A 45 -15.17 -9.60 9.04
CA TRP A 45 -14.56 -8.43 8.41
C TRP A 45 -14.44 -8.57 6.89
N ASP A 46 -15.38 -8.01 6.18
CA ASP A 46 -15.44 -8.10 4.71
C ASP A 46 -14.83 -6.87 3.99
N SER A 47 -14.37 -5.88 4.75
CA SER A 47 -13.93 -4.60 4.18
C SER A 47 -12.59 -4.66 3.46
N HIS A 48 -11.74 -5.66 3.76
CA HIS A 48 -10.37 -5.76 3.23
C HIS A 48 -10.09 -7.17 2.67
N PRO A 49 -10.83 -7.58 1.60
CA PRO A 49 -10.46 -8.77 0.83
C PRO A 49 -9.09 -8.53 0.16
N PRO A 50 -8.50 -9.52 -0.53
CA PRO A 50 -7.25 -9.31 -1.26
C PRO A 50 -7.31 -8.08 -2.16
N HIS A 51 -6.34 -7.17 -1.99
CA HIS A 51 -6.28 -5.89 -2.70
C HIS A 51 -4.85 -5.35 -2.72
N ILE A 52 -4.66 -4.35 -3.55
CA ILE A 52 -3.48 -3.47 -3.54
C ILE A 52 -4.00 -2.05 -3.33
N ASP A 53 -3.37 -1.33 -2.41
CA ASP A 53 -3.74 0.06 -2.15
C ASP A 53 -3.22 1.01 -3.23
N GLY A 54 -3.77 2.22 -3.27
CA GLY A 54 -3.34 3.28 -4.17
C GLY A 54 -1.86 3.65 -4.02
N GLY A 55 -1.30 4.18 -5.07
CA GLY A 55 0.12 4.50 -5.14
C GLY A 55 0.99 3.29 -5.51
N SER A 56 0.41 2.27 -6.12
CA SER A 56 1.07 1.07 -6.57
C SER A 56 0.81 0.82 -8.07
N ILE A 57 -0.07 -0.10 -8.37
CA ILE A 57 -0.22 -0.64 -9.73
C ILE A 57 -0.74 0.39 -10.75
N GLU A 58 -1.40 1.45 -10.33
CA GLU A 58 -1.76 2.55 -11.21
C GLU A 58 -0.54 3.26 -11.84
N ARG A 59 0.68 2.96 -11.37
CA ARG A 59 1.93 3.46 -11.98
C ARG A 59 2.18 2.93 -13.38
N TRP A 60 1.49 1.89 -13.80
CA TRP A 60 1.61 1.39 -15.17
C TRP A 60 1.12 2.40 -16.21
N GLU A 61 0.26 3.33 -15.81
CA GLU A 61 -0.21 4.45 -16.61
C GLU A 61 0.73 5.68 -16.54
N ASP A 62 1.94 5.54 -15.96
CA ASP A 62 2.89 6.63 -15.97
C ASP A 62 3.21 7.04 -17.43
N PRO A 63 3.32 8.35 -17.70
CA PRO A 63 3.50 8.84 -19.07
C PRO A 63 4.84 8.41 -19.68
N PHE A 64 5.79 7.98 -18.87
CA PHE A 64 7.12 7.54 -19.29
C PHE A 64 7.23 6.02 -19.43
N ARG A 65 6.25 5.27 -18.94
CA ARG A 65 6.21 3.80 -18.92
C ARG A 65 7.43 3.13 -18.29
N ILE A 66 8.10 3.82 -17.39
CA ILE A 66 9.36 3.37 -16.82
C ILE A 66 9.13 2.33 -15.71
N CYS A 67 8.05 2.50 -14.93
CA CYS A 67 7.84 1.72 -13.71
C CYS A 67 7.65 0.22 -13.99
N PHE A 68 6.94 -0.14 -15.06
CA PHE A 68 6.60 -1.53 -15.39
C PHE A 68 7.01 -1.92 -16.83
N GLU A 69 7.97 -1.22 -17.41
CA GLU A 69 8.42 -1.45 -18.78
C GLU A 69 8.89 -2.89 -19.00
N ASP A 70 9.65 -3.45 -18.07
CA ASP A 70 10.12 -4.85 -18.16
C ASP A 70 8.96 -5.83 -18.19
N ILE A 71 7.93 -5.61 -17.38
CA ILE A 71 6.73 -6.47 -17.38
C ILE A 71 5.99 -6.34 -18.72
N LEU A 72 5.73 -5.11 -19.17
CA LEU A 72 4.96 -4.84 -20.39
C LEU A 72 5.69 -5.28 -21.67
N SER A 73 7.02 -5.33 -21.65
CA SER A 73 7.84 -5.84 -22.76
C SER A 73 8.02 -7.37 -22.74
N GLY A 74 7.43 -8.07 -21.76
CA GLY A 74 7.56 -9.52 -21.62
C GLY A 74 8.77 -9.99 -20.82
N ASN A 75 9.60 -9.08 -20.37
CA ASN A 75 10.81 -9.37 -19.56
C ASN A 75 10.54 -9.30 -18.04
N TRP A 76 9.36 -9.71 -17.62
CA TRP A 76 8.87 -9.50 -16.25
C TRP A 76 9.84 -9.97 -15.14
N ARG A 77 10.69 -10.96 -15.41
CA ARG A 77 11.71 -11.42 -14.45
C ARG A 77 12.84 -10.41 -14.22
N GLN A 78 12.99 -9.43 -15.11
CA GLN A 78 13.95 -8.33 -14.99
C GLN A 78 13.39 -7.16 -14.17
N HIS A 79 12.06 -7.13 -13.97
CA HIS A 79 11.43 -6.07 -13.21
C HIS A 79 11.98 -6.01 -11.78
N ASP A 80 12.51 -4.85 -11.39
CA ASP A 80 12.92 -4.59 -10.01
C ASP A 80 11.80 -3.84 -9.26
N PRO A 81 11.06 -4.49 -8.36
CA PRO A 81 10.01 -3.84 -7.58
C PRO A 81 10.57 -2.76 -6.63
N TYR A 82 11.87 -2.73 -6.40
CA TYR A 82 12.56 -1.76 -5.56
C TYR A 82 13.23 -0.63 -6.36
N ALA A 83 13.06 -0.57 -7.66
CA ALA A 83 13.53 0.55 -8.48
C ALA A 83 12.76 1.84 -8.14
N LEU A 84 13.50 2.88 -7.75
CA LEU A 84 12.91 4.13 -7.24
C LEU A 84 12.47 5.09 -8.35
N SER A 85 13.25 5.20 -9.44
CA SER A 85 13.11 6.25 -10.44
C SER A 85 11.73 6.35 -11.08
N GLY A 86 11.14 5.24 -11.53
CA GLY A 86 9.81 5.21 -12.13
C GLY A 86 8.71 5.57 -11.14
N ARG A 87 8.89 5.22 -9.87
CA ARG A 87 7.87 5.39 -8.81
C ARG A 87 7.72 6.84 -8.37
N LEU A 88 8.78 7.63 -8.38
CA LEU A 88 8.75 9.04 -7.95
C LEU A 88 7.97 9.94 -8.91
N ASN A 89 7.96 9.59 -10.20
CA ASN A 89 7.29 10.35 -11.24
C ASN A 89 5.90 9.84 -11.58
N ALA A 90 5.51 8.69 -11.05
CA ALA A 90 4.22 8.09 -11.29
C ALA A 90 3.12 8.76 -10.47
N ARG A 91 1.90 8.71 -10.96
CA ARG A 91 0.72 9.16 -10.21
C ARG A 91 0.48 8.21 -9.04
N VAL A 92 0.21 8.77 -7.87
CA VAL A 92 -0.08 7.99 -6.65
C VAL A 92 -1.56 7.99 -6.27
N SER A 93 -2.40 8.72 -7.02
CA SER A 93 -3.84 8.84 -6.77
C SER A 93 -4.59 8.96 -8.09
N LEU A 94 -4.34 8.03 -9.03
CA LEU A 94 -4.91 8.06 -10.37
C LEU A 94 -6.44 7.93 -10.35
N TYR A 95 -6.95 7.01 -9.56
CA TYR A 95 -8.37 6.66 -9.55
C TYR A 95 -9.21 7.55 -8.62
N LYS A 96 -8.61 8.50 -7.94
CA LYS A 96 -9.28 9.49 -7.07
C LYS A 96 -10.23 8.85 -6.06
N HIS A 97 -9.93 7.63 -5.62
CA HIS A 97 -10.75 6.95 -4.64
C HIS A 97 -10.65 7.68 -3.28
N PRO A 98 -11.78 7.93 -2.60
CA PRO A 98 -11.74 8.47 -1.23
C PRO A 98 -10.90 7.58 -0.31
N ASN A 99 -10.18 8.19 0.62
CA ASN A 99 -9.30 7.50 1.56
C ASN A 99 -8.04 6.84 0.94
N GLN A 100 -7.72 7.17 -0.29
CA GLN A 100 -6.48 6.73 -0.93
C GLN A 100 -5.34 7.65 -0.53
N ALA A 101 -4.19 7.06 -0.16
CA ALA A 101 -3.01 7.85 0.16
C ALA A 101 -2.48 8.56 -1.09
N SER A 102 -2.28 9.89 -0.99
CA SER A 102 -1.72 10.72 -2.05
C SER A 102 -0.20 10.89 -1.95
N THR A 103 0.46 10.08 -1.12
CA THR A 103 1.90 10.11 -0.87
C THR A 103 2.62 8.95 -1.54
N PHE A 104 3.92 9.10 -1.78
CA PHE A 104 4.78 8.00 -2.13
C PHE A 104 5.22 7.26 -0.86
N ARG A 105 4.90 5.98 -0.77
CA ARG A 105 5.29 5.08 0.29
C ARG A 105 6.19 3.98 -0.29
N THR A 106 7.28 3.67 0.37
CA THR A 106 8.11 2.52 0.03
C THR A 106 7.50 1.24 0.57
N PHE A 107 7.05 1.28 1.82
CA PHE A 107 6.35 0.20 2.48
C PHE A 107 5.11 0.72 3.18
N GLN A 108 4.09 -0.09 3.21
CA GLN A 108 3.00 0.02 4.16
C GLN A 108 3.36 -0.74 5.42
N GLY A 109 2.75 -0.40 6.54
CA GLY A 109 3.03 -1.09 7.78
C GLY A 109 2.08 -0.75 8.90
N TRP A 110 2.22 -1.46 10.00
CA TRP A 110 1.53 -1.15 11.26
C TRP A 110 2.36 -1.56 12.47
N LEU A 111 2.07 -0.89 13.57
CA LEU A 111 2.52 -1.20 14.92
C LEU A 111 1.44 -2.04 15.59
N ALA A 112 1.81 -3.19 16.14
CA ALA A 112 0.92 -4.00 16.97
C ALA A 112 0.66 -3.29 18.31
N MET A 113 -0.61 -3.11 18.64
CA MET A 113 -1.06 -2.53 19.90
C MET A 113 -1.60 -3.61 20.85
N SER A 114 -1.85 -4.80 20.33
CA SER A 114 -2.25 -6.00 21.07
C SER A 114 -1.46 -7.21 20.59
N GLU A 115 -1.48 -8.29 21.35
CA GLU A 115 -1.06 -9.59 20.86
C GLU A 115 -2.03 -10.05 19.76
N THR A 116 -1.51 -10.54 18.64
CA THR A 116 -2.32 -11.07 17.54
C THR A 116 -1.57 -12.19 16.83
N ALA A 117 -2.25 -13.26 16.51
CA ALA A 117 -1.72 -14.44 15.83
C ALA A 117 -2.58 -14.80 14.59
N PRO A 118 -2.15 -15.72 13.73
CA PRO A 118 -3.00 -16.27 12.67
C PRO A 118 -4.35 -16.73 13.21
N THR A 119 -5.42 -16.51 12.44
CA THR A 119 -6.83 -16.69 12.77
C THR A 119 -7.44 -15.67 13.74
N GLN A 120 -6.66 -14.68 14.16
CA GLN A 120 -7.11 -13.63 15.08
C GLN A 120 -7.29 -12.28 14.39
N GLY A 121 -7.74 -12.31 13.13
CA GLY A 121 -8.03 -11.09 12.36
C GLY A 121 -6.78 -10.35 11.89
N THR A 122 -5.66 -11.03 11.73
CA THR A 122 -4.39 -10.43 11.32
C THR A 122 -4.32 -10.17 9.82
N LEU A 123 -3.21 -9.55 9.40
CA LEU A 123 -2.87 -9.31 8.00
C LEU A 123 -2.50 -10.61 7.29
N LYS A 124 -2.94 -10.75 6.04
CA LYS A 124 -2.45 -11.76 5.09
C LYS A 124 -1.76 -11.08 3.93
N VAL A 125 -0.69 -11.67 3.43
CA VAL A 125 0.07 -11.16 2.27
C VAL A 125 0.28 -12.25 1.23
N PHE A 126 0.32 -11.86 -0.03
CA PHE A 126 0.80 -12.73 -1.10
C PHE A 126 2.34 -12.75 -1.05
N PRO A 127 2.99 -13.92 -1.03
CA PRO A 127 4.40 -14.00 -0.64
C PRO A 127 5.41 -13.59 -1.73
N ASP A 128 4.95 -13.25 -2.93
CA ASP A 128 5.81 -12.90 -4.07
C ASP A 128 5.32 -11.64 -4.78
N VAL A 129 5.97 -10.51 -4.51
CA VAL A 129 5.60 -9.22 -5.09
C VAL A 129 5.89 -9.17 -6.60
N LEU A 130 6.97 -9.80 -7.06
CA LEU A 130 7.33 -9.78 -8.48
C LEU A 130 6.31 -10.57 -9.31
N LEU A 131 5.98 -11.77 -8.87
CA LEU A 131 5.01 -12.62 -9.55
C LEU A 131 3.61 -12.00 -9.57
N SER A 132 3.14 -11.48 -8.42
CA SER A 132 1.82 -10.86 -8.34
C SER A 132 1.73 -9.59 -9.19
N ASN A 133 2.77 -8.75 -9.20
CA ASN A 133 2.82 -7.55 -10.05
C ASN A 133 2.80 -7.92 -11.53
N ALA A 134 3.67 -8.83 -11.94
CA ALA A 134 3.70 -9.27 -13.34
C ALA A 134 2.34 -9.82 -13.79
N TYR A 135 1.74 -10.65 -12.97
CA TYR A 135 0.44 -11.22 -13.27
C TYR A 135 -0.66 -10.15 -13.37
N LEU A 136 -0.77 -9.27 -12.38
CA LEU A 136 -1.82 -8.26 -12.33
C LEU A 136 -1.67 -7.22 -13.43
N ILE A 137 -0.45 -6.78 -13.74
CA ILE A 137 -0.18 -5.82 -14.82
C ILE A 137 -0.50 -6.41 -16.20
N LEU A 138 -0.22 -7.69 -16.41
CA LEU A 138 -0.48 -8.37 -17.70
C LEU A 138 -1.91 -8.88 -17.82
N ARG A 139 -2.62 -9.11 -16.73
CA ARG A 139 -3.96 -9.72 -16.73
C ARG A 139 -4.99 -9.02 -17.62
N PRO A 140 -5.02 -7.68 -17.74
CA PRO A 140 -5.94 -6.97 -18.61
C PRO A 140 -5.80 -7.30 -20.11
N PHE A 141 -4.65 -7.79 -20.54
CA PHE A 141 -4.34 -8.07 -21.93
C PHE A 141 -4.72 -9.50 -22.38
N PHE A 142 -5.31 -10.28 -21.47
CA PHE A 142 -5.62 -11.66 -21.77
C PHE A 142 -7.07 -12.01 -21.45
N ARG A 143 -7.73 -12.66 -22.41
CA ARG A 143 -9.10 -13.17 -22.28
C ARG A 143 -9.10 -14.69 -22.21
N PRO A 144 -9.86 -15.31 -21.28
CA PRO A 144 -9.99 -16.76 -21.24
C PRO A 144 -10.82 -17.27 -22.42
N LEU A 145 -10.43 -18.42 -22.98
CA LEU A 145 -11.14 -19.14 -24.04
C LEU A 145 -12.08 -20.22 -23.49
N VAL A 146 -11.96 -20.52 -22.19
CA VAL A 146 -12.77 -21.50 -21.48
C VAL A 146 -13.44 -20.84 -20.27
N PRO A 147 -14.50 -21.43 -19.70
CA PRO A 147 -15.09 -20.93 -18.47
C PRO A 147 -14.07 -20.80 -17.35
N ILE A 148 -14.19 -19.73 -16.54
CA ILE A 148 -13.19 -19.40 -15.51
C ILE A 148 -13.12 -20.47 -14.40
N ASP A 149 -14.20 -21.19 -14.16
CA ASP A 149 -14.32 -22.28 -13.20
C ASP A 149 -13.85 -23.63 -13.75
N SER A 150 -13.47 -23.68 -15.03
CA SER A 150 -12.89 -24.88 -15.64
C SER A 150 -11.49 -25.16 -15.05
N LYS A 151 -11.18 -26.45 -14.85
CA LYS A 151 -9.82 -26.87 -14.49
C LYS A 151 -8.78 -26.54 -15.58
N GLU A 152 -9.22 -26.39 -16.81
CA GLU A 152 -8.38 -26.07 -17.95
C GLU A 152 -7.96 -24.61 -18.00
N ILE A 153 -8.58 -23.74 -17.17
CA ILE A 153 -8.27 -22.31 -17.10
C ILE A 153 -6.80 -22.02 -16.77
N LEU A 154 -6.13 -22.95 -16.10
CA LEU A 154 -4.72 -22.81 -15.72
C LEU A 154 -3.74 -23.07 -16.88
N ASP A 155 -4.20 -23.61 -17.99
CA ASP A 155 -3.36 -23.85 -19.16
C ASP A 155 -3.26 -22.57 -19.99
N ALA A 156 -2.05 -22.09 -20.26
CA ALA A 156 -1.80 -20.89 -21.05
C ALA A 156 -2.43 -20.90 -22.43
N LYS A 157 -2.60 -22.09 -23.07
CA LYS A 157 -3.26 -22.24 -24.37
C LYS A 157 -4.73 -21.83 -24.36
N ASN A 158 -5.37 -21.79 -23.18
CA ASN A 158 -6.76 -21.40 -23.00
C ASN A 158 -6.92 -19.89 -22.70
N TRP A 159 -5.88 -19.12 -22.97
CA TRP A 159 -5.88 -17.67 -22.91
C TRP A 159 -5.40 -17.08 -24.22
N GLU A 160 -6.07 -16.04 -24.68
CA GLU A 160 -5.62 -15.30 -25.86
C GLU A 160 -5.35 -13.84 -25.52
N PHE A 161 -4.42 -13.24 -26.26
CA PHE A 161 -4.14 -11.81 -26.18
C PHE A 161 -5.32 -11.04 -26.78
N ASP A 162 -5.90 -10.13 -25.96
CA ASP A 162 -7.07 -9.34 -26.33
C ASP A 162 -6.96 -7.92 -25.75
N ILE A 163 -6.99 -6.93 -26.62
CA ILE A 163 -6.98 -5.49 -26.28
C ILE A 163 -8.26 -4.79 -26.74
N SER A 164 -9.30 -5.52 -27.02
CA SER A 164 -10.59 -4.96 -27.52
C SER A 164 -11.37 -4.22 -26.44
N SER A 165 -11.09 -4.48 -25.15
CA SER A 165 -11.71 -3.83 -24.01
C SER A 165 -10.65 -3.12 -23.17
N PRO A 166 -10.95 -1.90 -22.65
CA PRO A 166 -10.09 -1.20 -21.71
C PRO A 166 -10.25 -1.69 -20.26
N ASP A 167 -10.97 -2.79 -20.04
CA ASP A 167 -11.30 -3.26 -18.69
C ASP A 167 -10.07 -3.79 -17.96
N PHE A 168 -9.93 -3.37 -16.71
CA PHE A 168 -8.92 -3.90 -15.81
C PHE A 168 -9.60 -4.84 -14.80
N PRO A 169 -9.43 -6.17 -14.92
CA PRO A 169 -10.05 -7.11 -13.99
C PRO A 169 -9.69 -6.81 -12.53
N GLY A 170 -10.70 -6.69 -11.68
CA GLY A 170 -10.53 -6.40 -10.26
C GLY A 170 -10.52 -4.90 -9.90
N ILE A 171 -10.48 -3.99 -10.86
CA ILE A 171 -10.72 -2.57 -10.62
C ILE A 171 -12.20 -2.28 -10.88
N ILE A 172 -12.90 -1.80 -9.85
CA ILE A 172 -14.35 -1.55 -9.92
C ILE A 172 -14.68 -0.10 -9.56
N PRO A 173 -15.73 0.49 -10.15
CA PRO A 173 -16.24 1.80 -9.74
C PRO A 173 -16.65 1.80 -8.27
N ARG A 174 -16.26 2.85 -7.54
CA ARG A 174 -16.64 3.04 -6.14
C ARG A 174 -16.56 4.51 -5.72
N ASP A 175 -17.59 5.03 -5.06
CA ASP A 175 -17.62 6.35 -4.42
C ASP A 175 -17.15 7.51 -5.33
N GLY A 176 -17.52 7.47 -6.61
CA GLY A 176 -17.15 8.49 -7.61
C GLY A 176 -15.75 8.35 -8.20
N GLY A 177 -15.03 7.28 -7.87
CA GLY A 177 -13.74 6.89 -8.42
C GLY A 177 -13.70 5.38 -8.70
N TYR A 178 -12.52 4.78 -8.56
CA TYR A 178 -12.30 3.35 -8.74
C TYR A 178 -11.52 2.80 -7.55
N THR A 179 -11.73 1.53 -7.24
CA THR A 179 -10.88 0.83 -6.26
C THR A 179 -9.47 0.68 -6.80
N GLY A 180 -8.48 0.47 -5.91
CA GLY A 180 -7.26 -0.22 -6.30
C GLY A 180 -7.57 -1.64 -6.75
N PRO A 181 -6.62 -2.36 -7.37
CA PRO A 181 -6.83 -3.74 -7.82
C PRO A 181 -7.26 -4.64 -6.67
N ARG A 182 -8.33 -5.39 -6.91
CA ARG A 182 -8.89 -6.40 -5.99
C ARG A 182 -8.89 -7.75 -6.69
N PRO A 183 -7.79 -8.49 -6.64
CA PRO A 183 -7.76 -9.81 -7.24
C PRO A 183 -8.70 -10.77 -6.50
N THR A 184 -9.42 -11.56 -7.29
CA THR A 184 -10.34 -12.60 -6.81
C THR A 184 -10.01 -13.92 -7.49
N PRO A 185 -10.38 -15.08 -6.91
CA PRO A 185 -10.18 -16.38 -7.57
C PRO A 185 -10.82 -16.42 -8.96
N ASP A 186 -12.00 -15.83 -9.14
CA ASP A 186 -12.73 -15.84 -10.41
C ASP A 186 -12.08 -14.99 -11.51
N LEU A 187 -11.44 -13.88 -11.16
CA LEU A 187 -10.78 -13.00 -12.12
C LEU A 187 -9.29 -13.31 -12.28
N HIS A 188 -8.68 -13.94 -11.27
CA HIS A 188 -7.24 -14.14 -11.17
C HIS A 188 -6.90 -15.58 -10.73
N PRO A 189 -7.35 -16.61 -11.47
CA PRO A 189 -7.29 -18.00 -11.03
C PRO A 189 -5.87 -18.51 -10.77
N HIS A 190 -4.87 -17.99 -11.48
CA HIS A 190 -3.47 -18.41 -11.32
C HIS A 190 -2.81 -17.93 -10.03
N LEU A 191 -3.39 -16.95 -9.33
CA LEU A 191 -2.84 -16.50 -8.05
C LEU A 191 -3.13 -17.48 -6.90
N PHE A 192 -4.12 -18.37 -7.05
CA PHE A 192 -4.53 -19.32 -6.00
C PHE A 192 -4.69 -18.70 -4.62
N LEU A 193 -5.33 -17.52 -4.55
CA LEU A 193 -5.36 -16.66 -3.37
C LEU A 193 -5.73 -17.39 -2.06
N GLU A 194 -6.64 -18.36 -2.13
CA GLU A 194 -7.04 -19.14 -0.96
C GLU A 194 -5.89 -19.96 -0.35
N LYS A 195 -4.91 -20.36 -1.18
CA LYS A 195 -3.78 -21.20 -0.77
C LYS A 195 -2.50 -20.41 -0.56
N THR A 196 -2.34 -19.30 -1.27
CA THR A 196 -1.08 -18.55 -1.32
C THR A 196 -1.05 -17.40 -0.31
N MET A 197 -2.21 -16.80 0.00
CA MET A 197 -2.27 -15.73 0.99
C MET A 197 -1.90 -16.25 2.38
N THR A 198 -0.78 -15.74 2.90
CA THR A 198 -0.18 -16.19 4.16
C THR A 198 -0.41 -15.17 5.26
N SER A 199 -0.91 -15.63 6.40
CA SER A 199 -1.09 -14.80 7.59
C SER A 199 0.25 -14.39 8.19
N VAL A 200 0.33 -13.16 8.71
CA VAL A 200 1.48 -12.70 9.49
C VAL A 200 1.62 -13.57 10.73
N PRO A 201 2.84 -13.98 11.09
CA PRO A 201 3.09 -14.73 12.33
C PRO A 201 2.60 -13.97 13.57
N LYS A 202 2.52 -14.67 14.70
CA LYS A 202 2.19 -14.04 15.99
C LYS A 202 3.07 -12.82 16.25
N VAL A 203 2.45 -11.73 16.63
CA VAL A 203 3.07 -10.47 17.03
C VAL A 203 2.65 -10.08 18.44
N MET A 204 3.51 -9.33 19.11
CA MET A 204 3.30 -8.79 20.45
C MET A 204 3.12 -7.27 20.39
N PRO A 205 2.49 -6.63 21.39
CA PRO A 205 2.46 -5.16 21.48
C PRO A 205 3.86 -4.56 21.36
N GLY A 206 4.03 -3.62 20.42
CA GLY A 206 5.31 -3.00 20.11
C GLY A 206 6.02 -3.58 18.89
N ASP A 207 5.64 -4.76 18.42
CA ASP A 207 6.15 -5.30 17.15
C ASP A 207 5.63 -4.47 15.97
N THR A 208 6.42 -4.42 14.90
CA THR A 208 6.05 -3.74 13.66
C THR A 208 6.06 -4.70 12.49
N VAL A 209 5.06 -4.60 11.64
CA VAL A 209 4.97 -5.37 10.40
C VAL A 209 4.95 -4.40 9.24
N PHE A 210 5.82 -4.67 8.24
CA PHE A 210 5.89 -3.89 7.02
C PHE A 210 5.78 -4.81 5.81
N TRP A 211 5.11 -4.32 4.76
CA TRP A 211 5.03 -5.00 3.47
C TRP A 211 5.25 -4.01 2.34
N HIS A 212 5.83 -4.50 1.26
CA HIS A 212 6.03 -3.69 0.06
C HIS A 212 4.70 -3.12 -0.44
N CYS A 213 4.67 -1.86 -0.88
CA CYS A 213 3.42 -1.21 -1.25
C CYS A 213 2.67 -1.89 -2.41
N ASP A 214 3.36 -2.65 -3.26
CA ASP A 214 2.76 -3.39 -4.36
C ASP A 214 2.31 -4.82 -4.00
N VAL A 215 2.48 -5.26 -2.77
CA VAL A 215 2.07 -6.60 -2.35
C VAL A 215 0.55 -6.68 -2.24
N VAL A 216 -0.02 -7.71 -2.84
CA VAL A 216 -1.42 -8.08 -2.60
C VAL A 216 -1.57 -8.47 -1.15
N HIS A 217 -2.45 -7.81 -0.43
CA HIS A 217 -2.68 -8.07 0.97
C HIS A 217 -4.18 -8.07 1.31
N ALA A 218 -4.51 -8.68 2.44
CA ALA A 218 -5.87 -8.79 2.95
C ALA A 218 -5.85 -8.77 4.48
N VAL A 219 -7.01 -8.59 5.09
CA VAL A 219 -7.21 -8.87 6.51
C VAL A 219 -8.00 -10.17 6.61
N GLU A 220 -7.64 -11.04 7.56
CA GLU A 220 -8.44 -12.24 7.83
C GLU A 220 -9.90 -11.87 8.07
N GLN A 221 -10.81 -12.59 7.42
CA GLN A 221 -12.24 -12.32 7.55
C GLN A 221 -12.73 -12.62 8.96
N GLU A 222 -12.31 -13.75 9.50
CA GLU A 222 -12.69 -14.20 10.84
C GLU A 222 -11.66 -13.77 11.89
N HIS A 223 -12.14 -13.59 13.11
CA HIS A 223 -11.33 -13.38 14.30
C HIS A 223 -11.77 -14.38 15.38
N THR A 224 -11.03 -15.49 15.50
CA THR A 224 -11.35 -16.58 16.43
C THR A 224 -10.65 -16.44 17.79
N GLY A 225 -9.88 -15.37 18.00
CA GLY A 225 -9.24 -15.07 19.28
C GLY A 225 -10.24 -14.66 20.36
N MET A 226 -9.73 -14.44 21.56
CA MET A 226 -10.53 -14.02 22.72
C MET A 226 -10.42 -12.52 23.02
N GLU A 227 -9.35 -11.88 22.55
CA GLU A 227 -9.01 -10.48 22.81
C GLU A 227 -9.04 -9.66 21.53
N ASP A 228 -9.16 -8.35 21.65
CA ASP A 228 -9.12 -7.44 20.52
C ASP A 228 -7.77 -7.48 19.80
N SER A 229 -7.82 -7.45 18.46
CA SER A 229 -6.66 -7.24 17.62
C SER A 229 -6.59 -5.77 17.21
N ALA A 230 -5.62 -5.05 17.72
CA ALA A 230 -5.48 -3.60 17.53
C ALA A 230 -4.13 -3.25 16.88
N VAL A 231 -4.18 -2.38 15.86
CA VAL A 231 -3.00 -1.91 15.13
C VAL A 231 -3.06 -0.41 14.86
N MET A 232 -1.88 0.25 14.86
CA MET A 232 -1.69 1.62 14.39
C MET A 232 -0.95 1.57 13.04
N TYR A 233 -1.54 2.10 11.99
CA TYR A 233 -0.89 2.14 10.67
C TYR A 233 0.29 3.11 10.66
N ILE A 234 1.42 2.67 10.10
CA ILE A 234 2.69 3.40 10.05
C ILE A 234 3.43 3.12 8.74
N PRO A 235 3.19 3.85 7.66
CA PRO A 235 3.91 3.63 6.42
C PRO A 235 5.37 4.09 6.52
N ALA A 236 6.25 3.50 5.72
CA ALA A 236 7.56 4.05 5.45
C ALA A 236 7.46 5.04 4.28
N MET A 237 7.71 6.31 4.57
CA MET A 237 7.55 7.42 3.65
C MET A 237 8.83 8.24 3.60
N PRO A 238 9.62 8.19 2.51
CA PRO A 238 10.87 8.95 2.39
C PRO A 238 10.59 10.42 2.11
N SER A 239 11.56 11.28 2.38
CA SER A 239 11.53 12.67 1.94
C SER A 239 11.71 12.73 0.42
N CYS A 240 10.72 13.31 -0.26
CA CYS A 240 10.73 13.66 -1.67
C CYS A 240 9.76 14.84 -1.91
N PRO A 241 9.81 15.55 -3.03
CA PRO A 241 8.97 16.73 -3.25
C PRO A 241 7.47 16.48 -3.03
N LEU A 242 6.94 15.34 -3.51
CA LEU A 242 5.55 14.96 -3.32
C LEU A 242 5.20 14.81 -1.82
N ASN A 243 6.04 14.11 -1.09
CA ASN A 243 5.81 13.82 0.32
C ASN A 243 6.01 15.06 1.21
N GLN A 244 6.97 15.91 0.87
CA GLN A 244 7.16 17.21 1.56
C GLN A 244 5.93 18.09 1.40
N ALA A 245 5.38 18.20 0.19
CA ALA A 245 4.14 18.95 -0.06
C ALA A 245 2.93 18.38 0.69
N TYR A 246 2.88 17.06 0.88
CA TYR A 246 1.85 16.43 1.72
C TYR A 246 2.04 16.80 3.20
N VAL A 247 3.27 16.69 3.72
CA VAL A 247 3.57 16.95 5.13
C VAL A 247 3.27 18.42 5.51
N GLU A 248 3.50 19.38 4.62
CA GLU A 248 3.12 20.78 4.87
C GLU A 248 1.61 20.91 5.09
N ARG A 249 0.78 20.30 4.25
CA ARG A 249 -0.68 20.29 4.44
C ARG A 249 -1.10 19.54 5.72
N GLN A 250 -0.46 18.39 5.99
CA GLN A 250 -0.71 17.62 7.21
C GLN A 250 -0.36 18.41 8.47
N LYS A 251 0.75 19.14 8.46
CA LYS A 251 1.17 20.03 9.55
C LYS A 251 0.11 21.10 9.83
N GLU A 252 -0.37 21.77 8.78
CA GLU A 252 -1.44 22.78 8.93
C GLU A 252 -2.69 22.17 9.54
N CYS A 253 -3.11 20.99 9.06
CA CYS A 253 -4.25 20.28 9.63
C CYS A 253 -4.03 19.95 11.12
N PHE A 254 -2.86 19.45 11.47
CA PHE A 254 -2.50 19.11 12.85
C PHE A 254 -2.51 20.33 13.79
N LEU A 255 -1.90 21.44 13.37
CA LEU A 255 -1.84 22.65 14.18
C LEU A 255 -3.22 23.29 14.40
N ASN A 256 -4.15 23.09 13.47
CA ASN A 256 -5.52 23.61 13.57
C ASN A 256 -6.53 22.60 14.14
N GLY A 257 -6.09 21.39 14.53
CA GLY A 257 -6.97 20.36 15.08
C GLY A 257 -8.02 19.87 14.09
N ILE A 258 -7.70 19.89 12.80
CA ILE A 258 -8.60 19.40 11.73
C ILE A 258 -8.05 18.09 11.12
N ARG A 259 -8.89 17.40 10.38
CA ARG A 259 -8.52 16.12 9.74
C ARG A 259 -7.32 16.28 8.83
N PRO A 260 -6.43 15.28 8.82
CA PRO A 260 -5.33 15.25 7.88
C PRO A 260 -5.84 15.14 6.42
N PRO A 261 -5.02 15.52 5.43
CA PRO A 261 -5.32 15.26 4.03
C PRO A 261 -5.63 13.78 3.79
N ASP A 262 -6.32 13.46 2.69
CA ASP A 262 -6.71 12.10 2.29
C ASP A 262 -7.81 11.43 3.15
N PHE A 263 -8.30 12.12 4.18
CA PHE A 263 -9.44 11.64 4.96
C PHE A 263 -10.75 12.23 4.43
N PRO A 264 -11.84 11.46 4.41
CA PRO A 264 -13.11 11.96 3.91
C PRO A 264 -13.61 13.11 4.76
N LYS A 265 -14.27 14.06 4.14
CA LYS A 265 -14.98 15.11 4.86
C LYS A 265 -16.15 14.47 5.61
N GLY A 266 -16.21 14.60 6.90
CA GLY A 266 -17.28 14.12 7.75
C GLY A 266 -17.68 15.18 8.75
N THR A 267 -18.76 14.91 9.47
CA THR A 267 -19.33 15.79 10.50
C THR A 267 -18.82 15.50 11.90
N GLU A 268 -17.86 14.58 12.04
CA GLU A 268 -17.33 14.18 13.35
C GLU A 268 -16.61 15.35 14.01
N GLN A 269 -16.96 15.61 15.23
CA GLN A 269 -16.22 16.50 16.10
C GLN A 269 -15.11 15.70 16.78
N PHE A 270 -13.86 16.12 16.57
CA PHE A 270 -12.74 15.54 17.31
C PHE A 270 -12.66 16.19 18.68
N SER A 271 -12.78 15.40 19.73
CA SER A 271 -12.44 15.80 21.09
C SER A 271 -11.03 15.29 21.41
N GLY A 272 -10.15 16.18 21.86
CA GLY A 272 -8.80 15.81 22.27
C GLY A 272 -7.85 15.57 21.09
N THR A 273 -7.49 16.63 20.40
CA THR A 273 -6.43 16.59 19.38
C THR A 273 -5.06 16.68 20.04
N GLY A 274 -4.08 15.92 19.51
CA GLY A 274 -2.69 16.06 19.90
C GLY A 274 -2.13 17.45 19.54
N THR A 275 -1.09 17.84 20.20
CA THR A 275 -0.37 19.10 19.99
C THR A 275 1.10 18.83 19.70
N PRO A 276 1.89 19.81 19.23
CA PRO A 276 3.33 19.63 19.05
C PRO A 276 4.08 19.15 20.30
N LYS A 277 3.56 19.45 21.50
CA LYS A 277 4.14 19.02 22.77
C LYS A 277 4.01 17.52 23.01
N ASP A 278 3.06 16.86 22.36
CA ASP A 278 2.83 15.42 22.47
C ASP A 278 3.79 14.62 21.59
N ILE A 279 4.52 15.28 20.69
CA ILE A 279 5.55 14.66 19.86
C ILE A 279 6.89 14.69 20.60
N LEU A 280 7.20 13.59 21.29
CA LEU A 280 8.28 13.53 22.26
C LEU A 280 9.70 13.51 21.66
N SER A 281 9.87 13.23 20.38
CA SER A 281 11.19 13.13 19.75
C SER A 281 11.41 14.21 18.70
N VAL A 282 12.65 14.74 18.67
CA VAL A 282 13.12 15.68 17.64
C VAL A 282 12.91 15.11 16.23
N MET A 283 13.18 13.82 16.05
CA MET A 283 12.99 13.15 14.77
C MET A 283 11.50 13.10 14.37
N GLY A 284 10.60 12.84 15.32
CA GLY A 284 9.15 12.88 15.09
C GLY A 284 8.66 14.28 14.72
N GLN A 285 9.16 15.30 15.39
CA GLN A 285 8.83 16.70 15.06
C GLN A 285 9.29 17.06 13.64
N ARG A 286 10.52 16.70 13.26
CA ARG A 286 11.03 16.89 11.89
C ARG A 286 10.20 16.12 10.86
N ALA A 287 9.86 14.88 11.15
CA ALA A 287 9.06 14.04 10.25
C ALA A 287 7.63 14.60 10.05
N MET A 288 7.12 15.39 11.00
CA MET A 288 5.85 16.13 10.90
C MET A 288 6.01 17.52 10.25
N GLY A 289 7.20 17.90 9.81
CA GLY A 289 7.47 19.22 9.24
C GLY A 289 7.47 20.34 10.28
N LEU A 290 7.53 20.02 11.58
CA LEU A 290 7.63 21.02 12.64
C LEU A 290 9.05 21.54 12.76
N THR A 291 9.18 22.86 12.96
CA THR A 291 10.49 23.48 13.20
C THR A 291 10.95 23.09 14.60
N VAL A 292 12.09 22.42 14.67
CA VAL A 292 12.74 22.15 15.97
C VAL A 292 13.63 23.33 16.26
N ALA A 293 13.35 24.06 17.33
CA ALA A 293 14.29 25.05 17.82
C ALA A 293 15.61 24.32 18.12
N VAL A 294 16.68 24.76 17.47
CA VAL A 294 18.04 24.29 17.81
C VAL A 294 18.32 24.91 19.17
N ALA A 295 18.37 24.08 20.22
CA ALA A 295 18.76 24.51 21.56
C ALA A 295 20.27 24.79 21.57
#